data_b692b3fa47212cc4c117d5f04ecc2984
#
_entry.id   b692b3fa47212cc4c117d5f04ecc2984
#
_cell.length_a   1.000
_cell.length_b   1.000
_cell.length_c   1.000
_cell.angle_alpha   90.00
_cell.angle_beta   90.00
_cell.angle_gamma   90.00
#
_symmetry.space_group_name_H-M   'P 1'
#
loop_
_entity.id
_entity.type
_entity.pdbx_description
1 polymer ?
#
loop_
_entity_poly.entity_id
_entity_poly.type
_entity_poly.pdbx_seq_one_letter_code
_entity_poly.pdbx_strand_id
1 'polypeptide(L)'
;ENRNLKQGQKVILGRSEQCQEGIHVHNTGFETEETSEKEKFVFRQGRSRETSYARDYDNLLELLKYEKEHGNILWVMGPAFSFDHNARKAMQALVENGYAHGLMAGNALATHDLEGALLHTALGQDIYTQVSMPNGHYNHLDVINRVRRSGSIPQFIEDYKIDNGIIYSCVKKQVPFV
;
A
#
# COMPACT_ATOMS: atom_id res chain seq x y z
N GLU A 1 -10.03 -22.07 0.12
CA GLU A 1 -10.33 -20.64 -0.01
C GLU A 1 -11.41 -20.24 1.01
N ASN A 2 -11.14 -19.19 1.78
CA ASN A 2 -12.06 -18.71 2.83
C ASN A 2 -13.44 -18.29 2.30
N ARG A 3 -13.53 -17.98 1.01
CA ARG A 3 -14.79 -17.59 0.33
C ARG A 3 -15.82 -18.71 0.26
N ASN A 4 -15.39 -19.94 0.34
CA ASN A 4 -16.24 -21.12 0.15
C ASN A 4 -16.69 -21.76 1.46
N LEU A 5 -16.35 -21.16 2.61
CA LEU A 5 -16.74 -21.67 3.91
C LEU A 5 -18.25 -21.54 4.14
N LYS A 6 -18.87 -22.63 4.61
CA LYS A 6 -20.27 -22.65 4.98
C LYS A 6 -20.42 -22.65 6.50
N GLN A 7 -21.53 -22.09 7.00
CA GLN A 7 -21.83 -22.09 8.41
C GLN A 7 -21.83 -23.53 8.96
N GLY A 8 -21.12 -23.76 10.08
CA GLY A 8 -20.97 -25.06 10.73
C GLY A 8 -19.76 -25.88 10.28
N GLN A 9 -19.00 -25.43 9.30
CA GLN A 9 -17.70 -26.05 8.98
C GLN A 9 -16.66 -25.74 10.05
N LYS A 10 -15.91 -26.77 10.42
CA LYS A 10 -14.77 -26.59 11.35
C LYS A 10 -13.62 -25.97 10.61
N VAL A 11 -13.05 -24.91 11.17
CA VAL A 11 -11.85 -24.23 10.68
C VAL A 11 -10.74 -24.35 11.71
N ILE A 12 -9.53 -24.40 11.22
CA ILE A 12 -8.34 -24.38 12.05
C ILE A 12 -8.10 -22.94 12.49
N LEU A 13 -8.00 -22.71 13.80
CA LEU A 13 -7.66 -21.43 14.39
C LEU A 13 -6.19 -21.44 14.81
N GLY A 14 -5.48 -20.37 14.56
CA GLY A 14 -4.10 -20.20 15.00
C GLY A 14 -3.39 -19.15 14.18
N ARG A 15 -2.95 -18.10 14.85
CA ARG A 15 -2.17 -17.01 14.26
C ARG A 15 -0.78 -16.89 14.86
N SER A 16 -0.49 -17.65 15.91
CA SER A 16 0.73 -17.48 16.67
C SER A 16 1.68 -18.65 16.52
N GLU A 17 2.97 -18.38 16.58
CA GLU A 17 4.02 -19.40 16.65
C GLU A 17 4.10 -20.09 18.03
N GLN A 18 3.29 -19.65 18.98
CA GLN A 18 3.35 -20.11 20.38
C GLN A 18 2.45 -21.31 20.66
N CYS A 19 1.89 -21.95 19.67
CA CYS A 19 1.01 -23.14 19.80
C CYS A 19 -0.17 -22.95 20.77
N GLN A 20 -0.65 -21.74 21.00
CA GLN A 20 -1.67 -21.44 22.01
C GLN A 20 -3.00 -22.17 21.76
N GLU A 21 -3.28 -22.55 20.54
CA GLU A 21 -4.49 -23.25 20.11
C GLU A 21 -4.17 -24.64 19.54
N GLY A 22 -3.03 -25.21 19.89
CA GLY A 22 -2.58 -26.52 19.42
C GLY A 22 -2.05 -26.53 17.98
N ILE A 23 -1.86 -25.36 17.37
CA ILE A 23 -1.37 -25.23 15.99
C ILE A 23 -0.15 -24.35 16.00
N HIS A 24 0.94 -24.88 15.45
CA HIS A 24 2.18 -24.15 15.26
C HIS A 24 2.28 -23.64 13.82
N VAL A 25 2.37 -22.32 13.66
CA VAL A 25 2.59 -21.68 12.35
C VAL A 25 4.06 -21.31 12.27
N HIS A 26 4.81 -21.99 11.43
CA HIS A 26 6.20 -21.65 11.14
C HIS A 26 6.26 -20.52 10.13
N ASN A 27 6.78 -19.37 10.52
CA ASN A 27 7.11 -18.28 9.60
C ASN A 27 8.54 -18.38 9.06
N THR A 28 9.42 -19.06 9.80
CA THR A 28 10.86 -19.18 9.50
C THR A 28 11.29 -20.62 9.22
N GLY A 29 10.36 -21.50 8.85
CA GLY A 29 10.60 -22.93 8.69
C GLY A 29 11.62 -23.33 7.62
N PHE A 30 12.05 -22.39 6.80
CA PHE A 30 13.11 -22.58 5.81
C PHE A 30 14.12 -21.44 5.97
N GLU A 31 14.93 -21.50 7.02
CA GLU A 31 16.11 -20.67 7.11
C GLU A 31 17.03 -21.06 5.95
N THR A 32 17.08 -20.22 4.95
CA THR A 32 18.19 -20.24 4.00
C THR A 32 19.40 -19.75 4.78
N GLU A 33 20.47 -20.56 4.83
CA GLU A 33 21.78 -20.15 5.33
C GLU A 33 22.02 -18.70 4.91
N GLU A 34 22.42 -17.87 5.88
CA GLU A 34 22.82 -16.48 5.64
C GLU A 34 23.82 -16.49 4.48
N THR A 35 23.31 -16.33 3.29
CA THR A 35 24.17 -15.95 2.18
C THR A 35 24.69 -14.59 2.54
N SER A 36 25.98 -14.57 2.89
CA SER A 36 26.82 -13.39 3.01
C SER A 36 26.22 -12.22 2.23
N GLU A 37 26.17 -11.06 2.85
CA GLU A 37 25.77 -9.80 2.22
C GLU A 37 26.28 -9.75 0.79
N LYS A 38 25.46 -10.24 -0.14
CA LYS A 38 25.67 -9.95 -1.55
C LYS A 38 25.52 -8.46 -1.63
N GLU A 39 26.58 -7.75 -1.95
CA GLU A 39 26.58 -6.34 -2.29
C GLU A 39 25.32 -6.08 -3.11
N LYS A 40 24.34 -5.46 -2.47
CA LYS A 40 23.13 -5.01 -3.16
C LYS A 40 23.62 -4.01 -4.17
N PHE A 41 23.58 -4.37 -5.44
CA PHE A 41 23.82 -3.44 -6.52
C PHE A 41 22.74 -2.38 -6.44
N VAL A 42 23.04 -1.29 -5.74
CA VAL A 42 22.13 -0.16 -5.59
C VAL A 42 22.20 0.62 -6.89
N PHE A 43 21.28 0.34 -7.80
CA PHE A 43 21.04 1.25 -8.92
C PHE A 43 20.75 2.64 -8.34
N ARG A 44 21.36 3.66 -8.88
CA ARG A 44 21.16 5.06 -8.49
C ARG A 44 19.66 5.35 -8.42
N GLN A 45 19.14 5.60 -7.23
CA GLN A 45 17.73 5.94 -6.98
C GLN A 45 17.45 7.44 -7.17
N GLY A 46 18.41 8.21 -7.63
CA GLY A 46 18.28 9.65 -7.83
C GLY A 46 18.14 10.03 -9.30
N ARG A 47 17.36 11.10 -9.54
CA ARG A 47 17.25 11.73 -10.87
C ARG A 47 18.63 12.19 -11.32
N SER A 48 19.15 11.56 -12.39
CA SER A 48 20.38 11.97 -13.03
C SER A 48 20.09 12.49 -14.43
N ARG A 49 20.68 13.61 -14.80
CA ARG A 49 20.61 14.14 -16.18
C ARG A 49 21.25 13.19 -17.21
N GLU A 50 21.99 12.21 -16.76
CA GLU A 50 22.62 11.19 -17.59
C GLU A 50 21.69 10.02 -17.91
N THR A 51 20.48 9.98 -17.36
CA THR A 51 19.49 8.94 -17.70
C THR A 51 18.82 9.28 -19.03
N SER A 52 18.58 8.26 -19.86
CA SER A 52 17.91 8.40 -21.16
C SER A 52 16.54 9.06 -21.10
N TYR A 53 15.87 8.99 -19.95
CA TYR A 53 14.51 9.51 -19.72
C TYR A 53 14.47 10.86 -18.98
N ALA A 54 15.61 11.51 -18.73
CA ALA A 54 15.63 12.76 -17.95
C ALA A 54 14.79 13.87 -18.59
N ARG A 55 14.81 13.97 -19.92
CA ARG A 55 14.01 14.94 -20.68
C ARG A 55 12.52 14.62 -20.64
N ASP A 56 12.19 13.33 -20.66
CA ASP A 56 10.79 12.87 -20.59
C ASP A 56 10.16 13.21 -19.26
N TYR A 57 10.90 13.10 -18.15
CA TYR A 57 10.44 13.54 -16.83
C TYR A 57 10.23 15.06 -16.76
N ASP A 58 11.07 15.85 -17.41
CA ASP A 58 10.89 17.31 -17.48
C ASP A 58 9.65 17.68 -18.30
N ASN A 59 9.45 17.02 -19.45
CA ASN A 59 8.27 17.19 -20.28
C ASN A 59 6.99 16.77 -19.55
N LEU A 60 7.04 15.65 -18.82
CA LEU A 60 5.91 15.19 -18.00
C LEU A 60 5.58 16.19 -16.89
N LEU A 61 6.59 16.77 -16.24
CA LEU A 61 6.37 17.78 -15.21
C LEU A 61 5.66 19.02 -15.77
N GLU A 62 6.09 19.50 -16.93
CA GLU A 62 5.45 20.65 -17.58
C GLU A 62 4.02 20.32 -18.03
N LEU A 63 3.80 19.12 -18.56
CA LEU A 63 2.46 18.63 -18.90
C LEU A 63 1.55 18.59 -17.65
N LEU A 64 2.01 18.01 -16.55
CA LEU A 64 1.24 17.95 -15.31
C LEU A 64 0.90 19.34 -14.75
N LYS A 65 1.83 20.30 -14.85
CA LYS A 65 1.57 21.68 -14.45
C LYS A 65 0.49 22.33 -15.30
N TYR A 66 0.56 22.13 -16.61
CA TYR A 66 -0.44 22.65 -17.53
C TYR A 66 -1.82 22.03 -17.31
N GLU A 67 -1.89 20.70 -17.23
CA GLU A 67 -3.15 19.95 -17.09
C GLU A 67 -3.80 20.15 -15.71
N LYS A 68 -3.04 20.49 -14.69
CA LYS A 68 -3.59 20.85 -13.39
C LYS A 68 -4.59 21.98 -13.46
N GLU A 69 -4.35 22.97 -14.33
CA GLU A 69 -5.15 24.20 -14.43
C GLU A 69 -6.11 24.21 -15.62
N HIS A 70 -5.79 23.45 -16.68
CA HIS A 70 -6.50 23.51 -17.95
C HIS A 70 -7.20 22.21 -18.35
N GLY A 71 -6.86 21.10 -17.70
CA GLY A 71 -7.36 19.78 -18.08
C GLY A 71 -7.81 18.94 -16.92
N ASN A 72 -7.69 17.63 -17.10
CA ASN A 72 -8.02 16.64 -16.08
C ASN A 72 -6.94 15.57 -16.02
N ILE A 73 -6.38 15.37 -14.85
CA ILE A 73 -5.38 14.34 -14.58
C ILE A 73 -6.06 13.16 -13.93
N LEU A 74 -6.16 12.05 -14.65
CA LEU A 74 -6.65 10.77 -14.14
C LEU A 74 -5.48 9.82 -13.96
N TRP A 75 -5.24 9.41 -12.71
CA TRP A 75 -4.24 8.41 -12.40
C TRP A 75 -4.84 7.01 -12.48
N VAL A 76 -4.17 6.11 -13.22
CA VAL A 76 -4.52 4.69 -13.29
C VAL A 76 -3.36 3.91 -12.69
N MET A 77 -3.58 3.30 -11.53
CA MET A 77 -2.51 2.77 -10.70
C MET A 77 -2.79 1.35 -10.22
N GLY A 78 -1.73 0.55 -10.18
CA GLY A 78 -1.72 -0.74 -9.49
C GLY A 78 -1.29 -0.63 -8.02
N PRO A 79 -1.36 -1.72 -7.26
CA PRO A 79 -1.06 -1.73 -5.83
C PRO A 79 0.41 -1.46 -5.48
N ALA A 80 1.33 -1.60 -6.43
CA ALA A 80 2.77 -1.45 -6.19
C ALA A 80 3.15 -0.07 -5.61
N PHE A 81 2.40 0.98 -5.93
CA PHE A 81 2.60 2.32 -5.38
C PHE A 81 2.39 2.42 -3.87
N SER A 82 1.62 1.50 -3.29
CA SER A 82 1.35 1.47 -1.86
C SER A 82 2.35 0.66 -1.04
N PHE A 83 3.26 -0.07 -1.69
CA PHE A 83 4.22 -0.95 -1.01
C PHE A 83 5.45 -0.23 -0.48
N ASP A 84 5.73 0.95 -0.97
CA ASP A 84 6.87 1.77 -0.58
C ASP A 84 6.43 3.11 0.01
N HIS A 85 7.01 3.46 1.16
CA HIS A 85 6.68 4.69 1.86
C HIS A 85 6.91 5.95 1.01
N ASN A 86 8.01 6.00 0.26
CA ASN A 86 8.34 7.17 -0.54
C ASN A 86 7.40 7.33 -1.73
N ALA A 87 7.04 6.23 -2.38
CA ALA A 87 6.05 6.22 -3.46
C ALA A 87 4.68 6.68 -2.96
N ARG A 88 4.21 6.16 -1.81
CA ARG A 88 2.97 6.60 -1.15
C ARG A 88 3.00 8.09 -0.86
N LYS A 89 4.07 8.58 -0.23
CA LYS A 89 4.22 9.99 0.13
C LYS A 89 4.27 10.90 -1.11
N ALA A 90 4.93 10.47 -2.18
CA ALA A 90 4.98 11.23 -3.43
C ALA A 90 3.58 11.36 -4.06
N MET A 91 2.82 10.25 -4.13
CA MET A 91 1.47 10.28 -4.66
C MET A 91 0.49 11.06 -3.77
N GLN A 92 0.60 10.91 -2.44
CA GLN A 92 -0.11 11.75 -1.49
C GLN A 92 0.11 13.24 -1.78
N ALA A 93 1.37 13.66 -1.97
CA ALA A 93 1.70 15.04 -2.28
C ALA A 93 1.11 15.49 -3.63
N LEU A 94 1.07 14.64 -4.65
CA LEU A 94 0.42 14.96 -5.91
C LEU A 94 -1.08 15.22 -5.74
N VAL A 95 -1.78 14.35 -5.00
CA VAL A 95 -3.20 14.54 -4.68
C VAL A 95 -3.42 15.83 -3.88
N GLU A 96 -2.66 16.04 -2.81
CA GLU A 96 -2.80 17.20 -1.93
C GLU A 96 -2.55 18.54 -2.64
N ASN A 97 -1.67 18.54 -3.62
CA ASN A 97 -1.33 19.72 -4.42
C ASN A 97 -2.17 19.89 -5.70
N GLY A 98 -3.22 19.09 -5.89
CA GLY A 98 -4.17 19.24 -6.98
C GLY A 98 -3.69 18.67 -8.32
N TYR A 99 -2.74 17.74 -8.32
CA TYR A 99 -2.28 17.02 -9.51
C TYR A 99 -3.03 15.68 -9.72
N ALA A 100 -4.20 15.54 -9.11
CA ALA A 100 -5.08 14.39 -9.31
C ALA A 100 -6.53 14.86 -9.30
N HIS A 101 -7.22 14.67 -10.40
CA HIS A 101 -8.65 14.94 -10.54
C HIS A 101 -9.49 13.67 -10.43
N GLY A 102 -8.86 12.51 -10.54
CA GLY A 102 -9.44 11.20 -10.34
C GLY A 102 -8.38 10.13 -10.18
N LEU A 103 -8.74 9.02 -9.53
CA LEU A 103 -7.89 7.86 -9.33
C LEU A 103 -8.66 6.59 -9.72
N MET A 104 -8.16 5.84 -10.68
CA MET A 104 -8.58 4.47 -10.96
C MET A 104 -7.56 3.52 -10.35
N ALA A 105 -7.93 2.89 -9.26
CA ALA A 105 -7.05 2.01 -8.52
C ALA A 105 -7.29 0.55 -8.93
N GLY A 106 -6.20 -0.19 -9.14
CA GLY A 106 -6.30 -1.64 -9.24
C GLY A 106 -6.80 -2.25 -7.93
N ASN A 107 -7.28 -3.47 -8.00
CA ASN A 107 -8.03 -4.19 -6.97
C ASN A 107 -7.48 -4.22 -5.54
N ALA A 108 -6.25 -3.85 -5.31
CA ALA A 108 -5.63 -3.92 -3.99
C ALA A 108 -4.94 -2.61 -3.55
N LEU A 109 -4.88 -1.57 -4.38
CA LEU A 109 -4.18 -0.33 -4.03
C LEU A 109 -4.75 0.29 -2.75
N ALA A 110 -6.07 0.50 -2.70
CA ALA A 110 -6.72 1.11 -1.55
C ALA A 110 -6.54 0.29 -0.26
N THR A 111 -6.62 -1.04 -0.38
CA THR A 111 -6.41 -1.94 0.77
C THR A 111 -5.01 -1.80 1.34
N HIS A 112 -3.97 -1.88 0.50
CA HIS A 112 -2.59 -1.80 0.96
C HIS A 112 -2.18 -0.38 1.36
N ASP A 113 -2.77 0.65 0.77
CA ASP A 113 -2.54 2.02 1.20
C ASP A 113 -3.09 2.26 2.61
N LEU A 114 -4.32 1.80 2.89
CA LEU A 114 -4.93 1.89 4.21
C LEU A 114 -4.23 0.95 5.22
N GLU A 115 -3.74 -0.21 4.78
CA GLU A 115 -2.88 -1.09 5.58
C GLU A 115 -1.59 -0.37 5.98
N GLY A 116 -0.92 0.26 5.03
CA GLY A 116 0.27 1.06 5.27
C GLY A 116 0.03 2.22 6.23
N ALA A 117 -1.13 2.87 6.14
CA ALA A 117 -1.49 3.97 7.02
C ALA A 117 -1.77 3.53 8.47
N LEU A 118 -2.44 2.38 8.66
CA LEU A 118 -2.86 1.90 9.97
C LEU A 118 -1.82 1.03 10.67
N LEU A 119 -1.16 0.14 9.92
CA LEU A 119 -0.32 -0.94 10.45
C LEU A 119 1.13 -0.85 10.00
N HIS A 120 1.47 0.14 9.17
CA HIS A 120 2.81 0.35 8.60
C HIS A 120 3.32 -0.82 7.76
N THR A 121 2.42 -1.66 7.25
CA THR A 121 2.74 -2.82 6.41
C THR A 121 2.02 -2.77 5.07
N ALA A 122 2.62 -3.41 4.07
CA ALA A 122 1.96 -3.72 2.80
C ALA A 122 2.45 -5.08 2.31
N LEU A 123 1.54 -5.96 1.91
CA LEU A 123 1.84 -7.35 1.55
C LEU A 123 2.64 -8.10 2.64
N GLY A 124 2.43 -7.77 3.90
CA GLY A 124 3.14 -8.41 5.01
C GLY A 124 4.55 -7.90 5.27
N GLN A 125 4.99 -6.87 4.55
CA GLN A 125 6.28 -6.22 4.76
C GLN A 125 6.08 -4.83 5.36
N ASP A 126 7.02 -4.42 6.20
CA ASP A 126 7.09 -3.06 6.70
C ASP A 126 7.37 -2.10 5.53
N ILE A 127 6.58 -1.03 5.40
CA ILE A 127 6.67 -0.10 4.25
C ILE A 127 7.92 0.79 4.26
N TYR A 128 8.63 0.87 5.39
CA TYR A 128 9.85 1.66 5.54
C TYR A 128 11.11 0.83 5.29
N THR A 129 11.14 -0.38 5.86
CA THR A 129 12.34 -1.24 5.85
C THR A 129 12.29 -2.35 4.83
N GLN A 130 11.09 -2.65 4.29
CA GLN A 130 10.82 -3.76 3.38
C GLN A 130 11.11 -5.14 4.02
N VAL A 131 11.18 -5.20 5.34
CA VAL A 131 11.39 -6.44 6.07
C VAL A 131 10.04 -7.12 6.32
N SER A 132 9.98 -8.43 6.13
CA SER A 132 8.77 -9.21 6.43
C SER A 132 8.41 -9.15 7.91
N MET A 133 7.14 -8.85 8.18
CA MET A 133 6.62 -8.77 9.54
C MET A 133 5.94 -10.09 9.94
N PRO A 134 6.10 -10.54 11.18
CA PRO A 134 5.37 -11.70 11.67
C PRO A 134 3.86 -11.54 11.47
N ASN A 135 3.23 -12.53 10.86
CA ASN A 135 1.80 -12.51 10.52
C ASN A 135 1.33 -11.35 9.63
N GLY A 136 2.25 -10.60 9.01
CA GLY A 136 1.95 -9.43 8.20
C GLY A 136 0.99 -9.72 7.04
N HIS A 137 1.02 -10.93 6.49
CA HIS A 137 0.12 -11.37 5.41
C HIS A 137 -1.38 -11.38 5.79
N TYR A 138 -1.73 -11.26 7.08
CA TYR A 138 -3.12 -11.11 7.53
C TYR A 138 -3.56 -9.64 7.63
N ASN A 139 -2.64 -8.70 7.62
CA ASN A 139 -2.92 -7.29 7.90
C ASN A 139 -3.92 -6.69 6.90
N HIS A 140 -3.80 -7.01 5.61
CA HIS A 140 -4.74 -6.53 4.61
C HIS A 140 -6.18 -7.03 4.84
N LEU A 141 -6.34 -8.29 5.30
CA LEU A 141 -7.66 -8.84 5.66
C LEU A 141 -8.24 -8.15 6.89
N ASP A 142 -7.40 -7.85 7.88
CA ASP A 142 -7.80 -7.13 9.09
C ASP A 142 -8.28 -5.72 8.72
N VAL A 143 -7.56 -5.01 7.88
CA VAL A 143 -7.98 -3.69 7.39
C VAL A 143 -9.30 -3.74 6.64
N ILE A 144 -9.47 -4.69 5.72
CA ILE A 144 -10.76 -4.87 5.00
C ILE A 144 -11.91 -5.07 6.00
N ASN A 145 -11.71 -5.90 7.03
CA ASN A 145 -12.74 -6.16 8.03
C ASN A 145 -13.05 -4.92 8.89
N ARG A 146 -12.04 -4.10 9.20
CA ARG A 146 -12.22 -2.85 9.92
C ARG A 146 -12.96 -1.82 9.08
N VAL A 147 -12.62 -1.65 7.80
CA VAL A 147 -13.35 -0.79 6.88
C VAL A 147 -14.82 -1.21 6.75
N ARG A 148 -15.07 -2.52 6.64
CA ARG A 148 -16.45 -3.05 6.62
C ARG A 148 -17.21 -2.76 7.91
N ARG A 149 -16.55 -2.83 9.05
CA ARG A 149 -17.15 -2.49 10.36
C ARG A 149 -17.50 -1.02 10.47
N SER A 150 -16.64 -0.12 9.98
CA SER A 150 -16.92 1.31 9.91
C SER A 150 -18.00 1.68 8.88
N GLY A 151 -18.26 0.79 7.92
CA GLY A 151 -19.30 0.96 6.91
C GLY A 151 -18.88 1.74 5.67
N SER A 152 -17.86 2.58 5.76
CA SER A 152 -17.28 3.30 4.62
C SER A 152 -15.80 3.65 4.85
N ILE A 153 -15.07 3.93 3.77
CA ILE A 153 -13.68 4.38 3.87
C ILE A 153 -13.56 5.73 4.60
N PRO A 154 -14.37 6.76 4.30
CA PRO A 154 -14.31 7.99 5.08
C PRO A 154 -14.54 7.78 6.58
N GLN A 155 -15.51 6.98 6.97
CA GLN A 155 -15.78 6.68 8.37
C GLN A 155 -14.62 5.91 9.02
N PHE A 156 -14.02 4.95 8.30
CA PHE A 156 -12.83 4.25 8.77
C PHE A 156 -11.65 5.21 9.04
N ILE A 157 -11.44 6.19 8.15
CA ILE A 157 -10.40 7.22 8.33
C ILE A 157 -10.61 8.00 9.62
N GLU A 158 -11.85 8.36 9.93
CA GLU A 158 -12.22 9.06 11.16
C GLU A 158 -12.08 8.17 12.41
N ASP A 159 -12.65 6.96 12.39
CA ASP A 159 -12.66 6.02 13.51
C ASP A 159 -11.24 5.65 13.96
N TYR A 160 -10.33 5.46 13.02
CA TYR A 160 -8.96 5.04 13.27
C TYR A 160 -7.94 6.18 13.22
N LYS A 161 -8.41 7.44 13.03
CA LYS A 161 -7.57 8.64 12.99
C LYS A 161 -6.45 8.54 11.97
N ILE A 162 -6.76 8.02 10.80
CA ILE A 162 -5.81 7.92 9.70
C ILE A 162 -5.48 9.35 9.22
N ASP A 163 -4.20 9.67 9.11
CA ASP A 163 -3.71 11.01 8.79
C ASP A 163 -2.79 11.06 7.57
N ASN A 164 -2.56 9.91 6.94
CA ASN A 164 -1.64 9.79 5.80
C ASN A 164 -2.12 8.76 4.78
N GLY A 165 -1.56 8.85 3.57
CA GLY A 165 -1.80 7.90 2.50
C GLY A 165 -2.52 8.49 1.29
N ILE A 166 -2.54 7.72 0.23
CA ILE A 166 -3.13 8.11 -1.05
C ILE A 166 -4.65 8.26 -0.90
N ILE A 167 -5.30 7.23 -0.34
CA ILE A 167 -6.76 7.19 -0.17
C ILE A 167 -7.22 8.23 0.84
N TYR A 168 -6.47 8.43 1.94
CA TYR A 168 -6.72 9.51 2.88
C TYR A 168 -6.76 10.86 2.17
N SER A 169 -5.77 11.15 1.34
CA SER A 169 -5.68 12.42 0.62
C SER A 169 -6.80 12.57 -0.41
N CYS A 170 -7.17 11.49 -1.11
CA CYS A 170 -8.33 11.49 -2.01
C CYS A 170 -9.62 11.83 -1.27
N VAL A 171 -9.89 11.22 -0.12
CA VAL A 171 -11.07 11.53 0.70
C VAL A 171 -11.03 13.00 1.17
N LYS A 172 -9.90 13.45 1.71
CA LYS A 172 -9.74 14.81 2.23
C LYS A 172 -9.90 15.89 1.16
N LYS A 173 -9.42 15.62 -0.06
CA LYS A 173 -9.49 16.55 -1.20
C LYS A 173 -10.72 16.32 -2.08
N GLN A 174 -11.58 15.38 -1.73
CA GLN A 174 -12.77 15.02 -2.50
C GLN A 174 -12.43 14.59 -3.95
N VAL A 175 -11.27 13.99 -4.14
CA VAL A 175 -10.86 13.39 -5.42
C VAL A 175 -11.58 12.05 -5.56
N PRO A 176 -12.38 11.85 -6.62
CA PRO A 176 -13.07 10.58 -6.84
C PRO A 176 -12.08 9.45 -7.10
N PHE A 177 -12.36 8.28 -6.54
CA PHE A 177 -11.55 7.07 -6.77
C PHE A 177 -12.43 5.82 -6.88
N VAL A 178 -12.00 4.87 -7.71
CA VAL A 178 -12.65 3.58 -7.95
C VAL A 178 -11.61 2.46 -8.06
#